data_0f50b22f81498b7e317e0cb463ec8595
#
_entry.id   0f50b22f81498b7e317e0cb463ec8595
#
_cell.length_a   1.000
_cell.length_b   1.000
_cell.length_c   1.000
_cell.angle_alpha   90.00
_cell.angle_beta   90.00
_cell.angle_gamma   90.00
#
_symmetry.space_group_name_H-M   'P 1'
#
loop_
_entity.id
_entity.type
_entity.pdbx_description
1 polymer ?
#
loop_
_entity_poly.entity_id
_entity_poly.type
_entity_poly.pdbx_seq_one_letter_code
_entity_poly.pdbx_strand_id
1 'polypeptide(L)'
;DFSRVFEDIVENADYMEQLTRERYPELREYAVRFALVQRLDYLLHIPVGRMVDTDAFYKSVKQYLRGHFSDTRKNPLLDKKSRTYLTLLTIAPKTVRRVHGWTMKLRGVG
;
A
#
# COMPACT_ATOMS: atom_id res chain seq x y z
N ASP A 1 -9.48 16.28 -0.63
CA ASP A 1 -9.35 15.30 -1.70
C ASP A 1 -8.81 13.97 -1.16
N PHE A 2 -9.41 12.88 -1.60
CA PHE A 2 -9.02 11.52 -1.18
C PHE A 2 -7.53 11.26 -1.31
N SER A 3 -6.97 11.51 -2.50
CA SER A 3 -5.55 11.23 -2.74
C SER A 3 -4.63 12.07 -1.88
N ARG A 4 -5.00 13.31 -1.62
CA ARG A 4 -4.14 14.22 -0.84
C ARG A 4 -3.93 13.74 0.58
N VAL A 5 -4.97 13.20 1.21
CA VAL A 5 -4.87 12.65 2.56
C VAL A 5 -3.88 11.48 2.58
N PHE A 6 -3.99 10.58 1.60
CA PHE A 6 -3.08 9.44 1.52
C PHE A 6 -1.67 9.85 1.11
N GLU A 7 -1.53 10.86 0.25
CA GLU A 7 -0.22 11.39 -0.11
C GLU A 7 0.53 11.86 1.13
N ASP A 8 -0.14 12.62 2.01
CA ASP A 8 0.46 13.11 3.24
C ASP A 8 0.87 11.96 4.16
N ILE A 9 -0.01 10.94 4.30
CA ILE A 9 0.27 9.78 5.15
C ILE A 9 1.47 8.99 4.59
N VAL A 10 1.52 8.80 3.29
CA VAL A 10 2.60 8.05 2.65
C VAL A 10 3.91 8.82 2.73
N GLU A 11 3.89 10.13 2.56
CA GLU A 11 5.08 10.97 2.72
C GLU A 11 5.65 10.84 4.14
N ASN A 12 4.79 10.85 5.15
CA ASN A 12 5.22 10.66 6.52
C ASN A 12 5.81 9.28 6.75
N ALA A 13 5.20 8.25 6.17
CA ALA A 13 5.71 6.88 6.26
C ALA A 13 7.09 6.76 5.61
N ASP A 14 7.28 7.38 4.47
CA ASP A 14 8.56 7.36 3.75
C ASP A 14 9.65 8.13 4.50
N TYR A 15 9.28 9.24 5.12
CA TYR A 15 10.20 9.99 5.97
C TYR A 15 10.66 9.15 7.16
N MET A 16 9.72 8.46 7.81
CA MET A 16 10.04 7.58 8.93
C MET A 16 10.94 6.42 8.49
N GLU A 17 10.71 5.86 7.31
CA GLU A 17 11.54 4.79 6.77
C GLU A 17 12.97 5.28 6.53
N GLN A 18 13.11 6.48 5.95
CA GLN A 18 14.42 7.09 5.71
C GLN A 18 15.15 7.34 7.02
N LEU A 19 14.46 7.93 8.00
CA LEU A 19 15.04 8.22 9.31
C LEU A 19 15.51 6.94 10.01
N THR A 20 14.70 5.89 9.93
CA THR A 20 15.01 4.57 10.47
C THR A 20 16.26 3.99 9.82
N ARG A 21 16.35 4.08 8.49
CA ARG A 21 17.50 3.57 7.75
C ARG A 21 18.79 4.27 8.17
N GLU A 22 18.73 5.56 8.41
CA GLU A 22 19.90 6.37 8.74
C GLU A 22 20.35 6.21 10.20
N ARG A 23 19.38 6.09 11.13
CA ARG A 23 19.67 6.18 12.57
C ARG A 23 19.30 4.93 13.36
N TYR A 24 18.30 4.18 12.91
CA TYR A 24 17.76 3.05 13.68
C TYR A 24 17.50 1.87 12.75
N PRO A 25 18.57 1.31 12.11
CA PRO A 25 18.36 0.23 11.13
C PRO A 25 17.68 -1.02 11.71
N GLU A 26 17.76 -1.22 13.02
CA GLU A 26 17.08 -2.32 13.70
C GLU A 26 15.56 -2.20 13.66
N LEU A 27 15.03 -1.01 13.36
CA LEU A 27 13.58 -0.78 13.27
C LEU A 27 13.07 -0.81 11.82
N ARG A 28 13.91 -1.21 10.87
CA ARG A 28 13.55 -1.20 9.44
C ARG A 28 12.26 -1.95 9.15
N GLU A 29 12.09 -3.13 9.73
CA GLU A 29 10.91 -3.95 9.45
C GLU A 29 9.61 -3.26 9.88
N TYR A 30 9.65 -2.55 11.00
CA TYR A 30 8.48 -1.77 11.45
C TYR A 30 8.16 -0.63 10.50
N ALA A 31 9.19 0.09 10.05
CA ALA A 31 9.00 1.22 9.15
C ALA A 31 8.49 0.78 7.78
N VAL A 32 9.04 -0.30 7.23
CA VAL A 32 8.62 -0.86 5.95
C VAL A 32 7.18 -1.39 6.06
N ARG A 33 6.86 -2.09 7.14
CA ARG A 33 5.48 -2.54 7.37
C ARG A 33 4.51 -1.38 7.36
N PHE A 34 4.82 -0.31 8.08
CA PHE A 34 3.96 0.87 8.12
C PHE A 34 3.75 1.44 6.71
N ALA A 35 4.85 1.61 5.95
CA ALA A 35 4.78 2.15 4.60
C ALA A 35 3.95 1.26 3.66
N LEU A 36 4.09 -0.05 3.77
CA LEU A 36 3.30 -1.00 2.97
C LEU A 36 1.82 -0.96 3.33
N VAL A 37 1.51 -0.92 4.63
CA VAL A 37 0.11 -0.93 5.09
C VAL A 37 -0.61 0.36 4.70
N GLN A 38 0.06 1.50 4.71
CA GLN A 38 -0.56 2.75 4.27
C GLN A 38 -0.88 2.71 2.78
N ARG A 39 0.00 2.13 1.97
CA ARG A 39 -0.25 1.96 0.55
C ARG A 39 -1.35 0.94 0.27
N LEU A 40 -1.43 -0.11 1.08
CA LEU A 40 -2.52 -1.08 1.01
C LEU A 40 -3.86 -0.38 1.22
N ASP A 41 -3.98 0.42 2.28
CA ASP A 41 -5.20 1.17 2.58
C ASP A 41 -5.60 2.06 1.40
N TYR A 42 -4.65 2.80 0.84
CA TYR A 42 -4.91 3.64 -0.32
C TYR A 42 -5.46 2.82 -1.49
N LEU A 43 -4.81 1.71 -1.83
CA LEU A 43 -5.19 0.90 -2.99
C LEU A 43 -6.53 0.18 -2.83
N LEU A 44 -6.96 -0.07 -1.60
CA LEU A 44 -8.26 -0.69 -1.35
C LEU A 44 -9.41 0.32 -1.39
N HIS A 45 -9.12 1.62 -1.37
CA HIS A 45 -10.15 2.65 -1.29
C HIS A 45 -10.13 3.66 -2.45
N ILE A 46 -9.10 3.63 -3.29
CA ILE A 46 -8.99 4.55 -4.43
C ILE A 46 -10.14 4.33 -5.42
N PRO A 47 -10.74 5.41 -5.96
CA PRO A 47 -11.70 5.24 -7.05
C PRO A 47 -11.03 4.57 -8.26
N VAL A 48 -11.70 3.56 -8.84
CA VAL A 48 -11.12 2.78 -9.94
C VAL A 48 -10.69 3.64 -11.12
N GLY A 49 -11.45 4.70 -11.40
CA GLY A 49 -11.13 5.63 -12.50
C GLY A 49 -9.82 6.39 -12.30
N ARG A 50 -9.29 6.43 -11.09
CA ARG A 50 -8.01 7.09 -10.80
C ARG A 50 -6.82 6.13 -10.83
N MET A 51 -7.05 4.86 -11.06
CA MET A 51 -6.01 3.82 -11.13
C MET A 51 -5.39 3.79 -12.55
N VAL A 52 -4.74 4.89 -12.90
CA VAL A 52 -4.12 5.06 -14.21
C VAL A 52 -2.69 5.59 -14.05
N ASP A 53 -1.81 5.25 -14.98
CA ASP A 53 -0.40 5.62 -14.89
C ASP A 53 -0.15 7.13 -15.10
N THR A 54 -1.15 7.88 -15.53
CA THR A 54 -1.07 9.34 -15.58
C THR A 54 -1.24 9.97 -14.20
N ASP A 55 -1.77 9.24 -13.23
CA ASP A 55 -1.81 9.67 -11.83
C ASP A 55 -0.45 9.35 -11.20
N ALA A 56 0.32 10.38 -10.93
CA ALA A 56 1.70 10.24 -10.46
C ALA A 56 1.77 9.53 -9.09
N PHE A 57 0.82 9.81 -8.21
CA PHE A 57 0.82 9.17 -6.90
C PHE A 57 0.50 7.68 -7.02
N TYR A 58 -0.54 7.32 -7.76
CA TYR A 58 -0.87 5.92 -8.01
C TYR A 58 0.32 5.15 -8.60
N LYS A 59 0.97 5.75 -9.59
CA LYS A 59 2.15 5.15 -10.21
C LYS A 59 3.27 4.92 -9.19
N SER A 60 3.52 5.91 -8.32
CA SER A 60 4.55 5.79 -7.28
C SER A 60 4.23 4.67 -6.30
N VAL A 61 2.96 4.50 -5.93
CA VAL A 61 2.53 3.42 -5.04
C VAL A 61 2.79 2.06 -5.69
N LYS A 62 2.46 1.90 -6.96
CA LYS A 62 2.74 0.64 -7.68
C LYS A 62 4.23 0.35 -7.74
N GLN A 63 5.03 1.36 -8.02
CA GLN A 63 6.49 1.20 -8.09
C GLN A 63 7.07 0.79 -6.75
N TYR A 64 6.58 1.37 -5.66
CA TYR A 64 7.02 0.99 -4.32
C TYR A 64 6.70 -0.48 -4.04
N LEU A 65 5.49 -0.92 -4.35
CA LEU A 65 5.11 -2.33 -4.13
C LEU A 65 6.00 -3.28 -4.92
N ARG A 66 6.31 -2.94 -6.16
CA ARG A 66 7.18 -3.77 -6.99
C ARG A 66 8.61 -3.82 -6.43
N GLY A 67 9.12 -2.68 -6.02
CA GLY A 67 10.47 -2.60 -5.45
C GLY A 67 10.59 -3.25 -4.08
N HIS A 68 9.49 -3.38 -3.36
CA HIS A 68 9.45 -3.98 -2.02
C HIS A 68 8.71 -5.31 -1.98
N PHE A 69 8.64 -6.01 -3.11
CA PHE A 69 7.95 -7.29 -3.15
C PHE A 69 8.56 -8.31 -2.19
N SER A 70 9.89 -8.33 -2.09
CA SER A 70 10.57 -9.19 -1.14
C SER A 70 10.16 -8.87 0.30
N ASP A 71 10.06 -7.59 0.63
CA ASP A 71 9.59 -7.17 1.96
C ASP A 71 8.15 -7.62 2.21
N THR A 72 7.28 -7.51 1.21
CA THR A 72 5.91 -8.00 1.31
C THR A 72 5.87 -9.48 1.64
N ARG A 73 6.73 -10.27 1.01
CA ARG A 73 6.76 -11.72 1.20
C ARG A 73 7.42 -12.15 2.50
N LYS A 74 8.40 -11.40 2.98
CA LYS A 74 9.29 -11.84 4.07
C LYS A 74 9.15 -11.06 5.37
N ASN A 75 8.52 -9.89 5.37
CA ASN A 75 8.43 -9.09 6.59
C ASN A 75 7.58 -9.81 7.63
N PRO A 76 8.15 -10.21 8.78
CA PRO A 76 7.44 -11.02 9.76
C PRO A 76 6.35 -10.26 10.51
N LEU A 77 6.33 -8.93 10.41
CA LEU A 77 5.35 -8.09 11.10
C LEU A 77 4.04 -7.95 10.30
N LEU A 78 4.04 -8.34 9.02
CA LEU A 78 2.82 -8.31 8.23
C LEU A 78 1.94 -9.49 8.57
N ASP A 79 0.66 -9.24 8.86
CA ASP A 79 -0.30 -10.30 9.06
C ASP A 79 -0.60 -10.99 7.71
N LYS A 80 -1.18 -12.18 7.80
CA LYS A 80 -1.45 -13.01 6.61
C LYS A 80 -2.36 -12.31 5.61
N LYS A 81 -3.39 -11.64 6.10
CA LYS A 81 -4.36 -10.94 5.25
C LYS A 81 -3.70 -9.80 4.48
N SER A 82 -2.94 -8.95 5.18
CA SER A 82 -2.24 -7.83 4.55
C SER A 82 -1.21 -8.31 3.54
N ARG A 83 -0.48 -9.36 3.87
CA ARG A 83 0.53 -9.95 2.97
C ARG A 83 -0.14 -10.45 1.69
N THR A 84 -1.27 -11.14 1.83
CA THR A 84 -2.01 -11.66 0.66
C THR A 84 -2.49 -10.52 -0.22
N TYR A 85 -3.12 -9.50 0.37
CA TYR A 85 -3.60 -8.36 -0.40
C TYR A 85 -2.45 -7.60 -1.09
N LEU A 86 -1.37 -7.35 -0.39
CA LEU A 86 -0.23 -6.65 -0.96
C LEU A 86 0.41 -7.44 -2.11
N THR A 87 0.51 -8.75 -1.96
CA THR A 87 1.02 -9.60 -3.03
C THR A 87 0.14 -9.51 -4.28
N LEU A 88 -1.17 -9.64 -4.09
CA LEU A 88 -2.12 -9.59 -5.21
C LEU A 88 -2.19 -8.20 -5.83
N LEU A 89 -2.12 -7.15 -5.01
CA LEU A 89 -2.12 -5.77 -5.51
C LEU A 89 -0.86 -5.45 -6.31
N THR A 90 0.26 -6.06 -5.97
CA THR A 90 1.49 -5.91 -6.75
C THR A 90 1.32 -6.48 -8.16
N ILE A 91 0.57 -7.57 -8.28
CA ILE A 91 0.38 -8.28 -9.54
C ILE A 91 -0.76 -7.67 -10.35
N ALA A 92 -1.92 -7.42 -9.74
CA ALA A 92 -3.14 -7.00 -10.43
C ALA A 92 -3.96 -6.01 -9.59
N PRO A 93 -3.48 -4.77 -9.45
CA PRO A 93 -4.11 -3.80 -8.53
C PRO A 93 -5.57 -3.48 -8.86
N LYS A 94 -5.91 -3.30 -10.13
CA LYS A 94 -7.28 -2.97 -10.51
C LYS A 94 -8.26 -4.10 -10.23
N THR A 95 -7.85 -5.32 -10.52
CA THR A 95 -8.67 -6.51 -10.27
C THR A 95 -8.95 -6.66 -8.79
N VAL A 96 -7.92 -6.54 -7.96
CA VAL A 96 -8.07 -6.66 -6.52
C VAL A 96 -8.97 -5.56 -5.96
N ARG A 97 -8.80 -4.33 -6.43
CA ARG A 97 -9.64 -3.21 -5.98
C ARG A 97 -11.11 -3.45 -6.32
N ARG A 98 -11.39 -3.92 -7.52
CA ARG A 98 -12.77 -4.21 -7.95
C ARG A 98 -13.40 -5.32 -7.12
N VAL A 99 -12.67 -6.41 -6.91
CA VAL A 99 -13.15 -7.54 -6.11
C VAL A 99 -13.39 -7.11 -4.67
N HIS A 100 -12.49 -6.34 -4.09
CA HIS A 100 -12.65 -5.83 -2.73
C HIS A 100 -13.88 -4.93 -2.62
N GLY A 101 -14.07 -4.01 -3.56
CA GLY A 101 -15.24 -3.13 -3.59
C GLY A 101 -16.54 -3.92 -3.72
N TRP A 102 -16.52 -4.97 -4.51
CA TRP A 102 -17.67 -5.86 -4.71
C TRP A 102 -18.01 -6.59 -3.41
N THR A 103 -17.00 -7.13 -2.75
CA THR A 103 -17.18 -7.82 -1.46
C THR A 103 -17.77 -6.87 -0.42
N MET A 104 -17.30 -5.64 -0.34
CA MET A 104 -17.83 -4.64 0.58
C MET A 104 -19.29 -4.32 0.28
N LYS A 105 -19.66 -4.21 -0.99
CA LYS A 105 -21.03 -3.99 -1.42
C LYS A 105 -21.95 -5.14 -0.99
N LEU A 106 -21.52 -6.37 -1.20
CA LEU A 106 -22.28 -7.56 -0.84
C LEU A 106 -22.50 -7.66 0.67
N ARG A 107 -21.60 -7.10 1.46
CA ARG A 107 -21.74 -7.05 2.91
C ARG A 107 -22.56 -5.86 3.39
N GLY A 108 -23.05 -5.02 2.49
CA GLY A 108 -23.78 -3.83 2.84
C GLY A 108 -22.93 -2.73 3.43
N VAL A 109 -21.63 -2.73 3.17
CA VAL A 109 -20.65 -1.81 3.74
C VAL A 109 -20.01 -0.99 2.62
N GLY A 110 -20.72 -0.74 1.61
CA GLY A 110 -20.20 -0.08 0.43
C GLY A 110 -20.19 1.44 0.46
#